data_9c3c5b44b8212b5b2ee96392b904a883
#
_entry.id   9c3c5b44b8212b5b2ee96392b904a883
#
_cell.length_a   1.000
_cell.length_b   1.000
_cell.length_c   1.000
_cell.angle_alpha   90.00
_cell.angle_beta   90.00
_cell.angle_gamma   90.00
#
_symmetry.space_group_name_H-M   'P 1'
#
loop_
_entity.id
_entity.type
_entity.pdbx_description
1 polymer ?
#
loop_
_entity_poly.entity_id
_entity_poly.type
_entity_poly.pdbx_seq_one_letter_code
_entity_poly.pdbx_strand_id
1 'polypeptide(L)'
;MKRLLGLAVSAIALAACDSTAPDTSMQETDTAHMEPASSATERTAGYSEDRNAYFGDLHIHTRSSFDAYIFNVRRTANDAYRFARGETITHPSGFDMTIAGGPLDFYTVTDHAEYLGILPVMNTPGTELSKLPRAQDMFSTDPEKITAAFQSVGASVRSGEVIEEMYDESIIGSVWEQNIDAANRHYVPGEFTTFAAYEFTSVTVNEEEDSFAGGNLHRNVFFKGDAPDRAFSTLDSPNPEDLWDWMDEQRSEGYEAIAIPHNSNVSDGQMFRLETYNGDPLDVAYAEQRMRNEPLVEVTQVKGTSETHPSLSPNDEWANFEIYDRLLASYQVSKTEGGYVREAYRNGLKLQEEEGFDPFRFGLVAASDSHVVGGAYDESDYWSKVGVVDGTPMARGSVPFFGKKNWDEQPDNQMVNNAREWFSRWAASGLTGVWAEENTRESIFDAFRRKETFATTGPRMKVRFFAGYQYSDDMLDDADLTRQAYDGGVPMGGDLVGTGEAPTFLAWAQRDPNMGALQRVQVVKVTSVGEAVYDVACHTGSPDPATHRCSDNGAAVDMETCAPTGAGANELKAVWQDPEFDVAQRATYYVRVLENPSCRWSTWEAMRGNVPPRPDVPQTIQERAYTSPIWYIPAD
;
A
#
# COMPACT_ATOMS: atom_id res chain seq x y z
N MET A 1 11.96 -2.24 38.63
CA MET A 1 11.43 -0.86 38.45
C MET A 1 10.70 -0.91 37.12
N LYS A 2 9.41 -1.12 37.18
CA LYS A 2 8.52 -1.24 36.01
C LYS A 2 8.36 0.14 35.38
N ARG A 3 8.86 0.34 34.16
CA ARG A 3 8.50 1.50 33.35
C ARG A 3 7.34 1.07 32.46
N LEU A 4 6.13 1.44 32.84
CA LEU A 4 4.98 1.42 31.94
C LEU A 4 5.25 2.45 30.82
N LEU A 5 5.42 1.97 29.59
CA LEU A 5 5.30 2.82 28.40
C LEU A 5 3.81 3.01 28.11
N GLY A 6 3.24 4.09 28.61
CA GLY A 6 1.88 4.47 28.22
C GLY A 6 1.93 5.26 26.91
N LEU A 7 1.16 4.85 25.92
CA LEU A 7 0.78 5.71 24.78
C LEU A 7 -0.11 6.84 25.32
N ALA A 8 0.46 7.96 25.68
CA ALA A 8 -0.35 9.13 25.98
C ALA A 8 -0.67 9.86 24.67
N VAL A 9 -1.91 9.79 24.24
CA VAL A 9 -2.47 10.78 23.32
C VAL A 9 -2.51 12.09 24.08
N SER A 10 -1.51 12.96 23.86
CA SER A 10 -1.56 14.32 24.41
C SER A 10 -2.72 15.04 23.73
N ALA A 11 -3.84 15.12 24.42
CA ALA A 11 -4.95 15.98 24.01
C ALA A 11 -4.44 17.43 24.00
N ILE A 12 -4.25 17.98 22.82
CA ILE A 12 -4.12 19.42 22.66
C ILE A 12 -5.50 19.98 22.99
N ALA A 13 -5.62 20.68 24.11
CA ALA A 13 -6.79 21.46 24.43
C ALA A 13 -6.91 22.59 23.39
N LEU A 14 -7.69 22.35 22.35
CA LEU A 14 -8.16 23.39 21.45
C LEU A 14 -9.32 24.07 22.18
N ALA A 15 -9.17 25.35 22.46
CA ALA A 15 -10.25 26.21 22.90
C ALA A 15 -11.39 26.12 21.88
N ALA A 16 -12.52 25.59 22.32
CA ALA A 16 -13.73 25.53 21.55
C ALA A 16 -14.24 26.95 21.31
N CYS A 17 -14.25 27.40 20.07
CA CYS A 17 -15.17 28.45 19.65
C CYS A 17 -16.48 27.77 19.30
N ASP A 18 -17.46 28.04 20.15
CA ASP A 18 -18.85 27.64 20.05
C ASP A 18 -19.48 28.21 18.78
N SER A 19 -19.91 27.35 17.86
CA SER A 19 -20.90 27.69 16.85
C SER A 19 -21.80 26.48 16.65
N THR A 20 -22.85 26.49 17.45
CA THR A 20 -23.98 25.57 17.37
C THR A 20 -24.81 25.84 16.13
N ALA A 21 -24.89 24.85 15.24
CA ALA A 21 -26.13 24.61 14.46
C ALA A 21 -26.27 23.10 14.26
N PRO A 22 -27.34 22.47 14.70
CA PRO A 22 -27.59 21.07 14.41
C PRO A 22 -28.10 20.95 12.97
N ASP A 23 -27.39 20.24 12.13
CA ASP A 23 -27.88 19.81 10.82
C ASP A 23 -28.83 18.62 11.04
N THR A 24 -30.11 18.93 11.08
CA THR A 24 -31.21 17.98 11.02
C THR A 24 -31.69 17.88 9.58
N SER A 25 -31.07 17.01 8.79
CA SER A 25 -31.66 16.50 7.55
C SER A 25 -31.33 15.03 7.34
N MET A 26 -31.99 14.18 8.12
CA MET A 26 -32.17 12.77 7.77
C MET A 26 -33.63 12.65 7.26
N GLN A 27 -33.80 12.73 5.96
CA GLN A 27 -34.88 12.07 5.21
C GLN A 27 -34.71 12.36 3.71
N GLU A 28 -34.11 11.45 3.00
CA GLU A 28 -34.48 11.20 1.61
C GLU A 28 -34.58 9.69 1.41
N THR A 29 -35.84 9.26 1.44
CA THR A 29 -36.26 7.95 0.94
C THR A 29 -36.39 8.09 -0.57
N ASP A 30 -35.46 7.50 -1.31
CA ASP A 30 -35.70 7.22 -2.72
C ASP A 30 -35.31 5.76 -2.99
N THR A 31 -36.31 4.88 -2.93
CA THR A 31 -36.24 3.48 -3.30
C THR A 31 -36.44 3.35 -4.80
N ALA A 32 -35.36 3.48 -5.55
CA ALA A 32 -35.33 2.99 -6.93
C ALA A 32 -34.64 1.62 -6.91
N HIS A 33 -35.42 0.54 -6.94
CA HIS A 33 -34.94 -0.80 -7.26
C HIS A 33 -34.36 -0.80 -8.67
N MET A 34 -33.04 -0.93 -8.79
CA MET A 34 -32.39 -1.30 -10.03
C MET A 34 -32.42 -2.83 -10.16
N GLU A 35 -33.03 -3.31 -11.23
CA GLU A 35 -33.00 -4.72 -11.62
C GLU A 35 -31.54 -5.15 -11.90
N PRO A 36 -31.15 -6.42 -11.65
CA PRO A 36 -29.82 -6.90 -11.94
C PRO A 36 -29.58 -6.93 -13.46
N ALA A 37 -28.51 -6.27 -13.89
CA ALA A 37 -28.09 -6.23 -15.28
C ALA A 37 -27.72 -7.63 -15.78
N SER A 38 -28.35 -8.08 -16.84
CA SER A 38 -28.11 -9.36 -17.51
C SER A 38 -26.80 -9.36 -18.29
N SER A 39 -26.12 -10.46 -18.24
CA SER A 39 -24.84 -10.81 -18.82
C SER A 39 -24.77 -10.71 -20.34
N ALA A 40 -24.10 -9.73 -20.83
CA ALA A 40 -23.09 -9.68 -21.90
C ALA A 40 -22.48 -8.29 -21.73
N THR A 41 -21.34 -8.20 -21.13
CA THR A 41 -20.65 -6.93 -20.89
C THR A 41 -20.39 -6.26 -22.23
N GLU A 42 -21.20 -5.26 -22.59
CA GLU A 42 -20.87 -4.37 -23.69
C GLU A 42 -19.54 -3.71 -23.35
N ARG A 43 -18.55 -3.84 -24.24
CA ARG A 43 -17.24 -3.19 -24.13
C ARG A 43 -17.43 -1.69 -23.95
N THR A 44 -16.73 -1.08 -23.01
CA THR A 44 -16.77 0.37 -22.84
C THR A 44 -16.07 1.09 -23.99
N ALA A 45 -16.33 2.39 -24.14
CA ALA A 45 -15.69 3.19 -25.19
C ALA A 45 -14.16 3.25 -25.08
N GLY A 46 -13.61 2.95 -23.89
CA GLY A 46 -12.16 2.89 -23.61
C GLY A 46 -11.52 1.52 -23.77
N TYR A 47 -12.24 0.51 -24.24
CA TYR A 47 -11.69 -0.84 -24.40
C TYR A 47 -10.49 -0.88 -25.36
N SER A 48 -9.41 -1.55 -24.94
CA SER A 48 -8.22 -1.81 -25.74
C SER A 48 -7.70 -3.23 -25.52
N GLU A 49 -7.51 -3.99 -26.59
CA GLU A 49 -6.87 -5.32 -26.53
C GLU A 49 -5.41 -5.24 -26.08
N ASP A 50 -4.73 -4.10 -26.33
CA ASP A 50 -3.36 -3.83 -25.91
C ASP A 50 -3.26 -3.33 -24.47
N ARG A 51 -4.40 -3.27 -23.78
CA ARG A 51 -4.60 -2.83 -22.38
C ARG A 51 -4.18 -1.38 -22.13
N ASN A 52 -4.89 -0.74 -21.27
CA ASN A 52 -4.62 0.63 -20.79
C ASN A 52 -4.01 0.58 -19.40
N ALA A 53 -3.18 1.58 -19.07
CA ALA A 53 -2.72 1.78 -17.70
C ALA A 53 -3.77 2.54 -16.92
N TYR A 54 -4.28 1.96 -15.83
CA TYR A 54 -5.15 2.61 -14.87
C TYR A 54 -4.44 2.73 -13.52
N PHE A 55 -4.66 3.86 -12.82
CA PHE A 55 -4.04 4.16 -11.54
C PHE A 55 -5.09 4.33 -10.45
N GLY A 56 -4.82 3.75 -9.29
CA GLY A 56 -5.70 3.85 -8.15
C GLY A 56 -5.04 3.56 -6.82
N ASP A 57 -5.83 3.75 -5.76
CA ASP A 57 -5.43 3.44 -4.39
C ASP A 57 -6.36 2.39 -3.80
N LEU A 58 -5.76 1.36 -3.25
CA LEU A 58 -6.45 0.16 -2.76
C LEU A 58 -6.49 0.07 -1.23
N HIS A 59 -6.14 1.16 -0.51
CA HIS A 59 -6.00 1.10 0.94
C HIS A 59 -6.36 2.44 1.60
N ILE A 60 -7.63 2.60 1.95
CA ILE A 60 -8.19 3.86 2.46
C ILE A 60 -9.12 3.61 3.64
N HIS A 61 -8.95 4.42 4.69
CA HIS A 61 -9.78 4.40 5.87
C HIS A 61 -10.66 5.64 5.99
N THR A 62 -11.84 5.44 6.57
CA THR A 62 -12.84 6.48 6.81
C THR A 62 -13.18 6.57 8.30
N ARG A 63 -14.22 7.35 8.63
CA ARG A 63 -14.75 7.38 10.00
C ARG A 63 -15.24 6.03 10.52
N SER A 64 -15.40 5.04 9.66
CA SER A 64 -15.91 3.72 10.05
C SER A 64 -14.81 2.84 10.65
N SER A 65 -13.54 3.12 10.36
CA SER A 65 -12.39 2.52 11.04
C SER A 65 -12.27 3.05 12.47
N PHE A 66 -12.07 2.16 13.43
CA PHE A 66 -12.04 2.53 14.84
C PHE A 66 -10.92 3.54 15.16
N ASP A 67 -9.73 3.35 14.62
CA ASP A 67 -8.57 4.20 14.85
C ASP A 67 -8.67 5.55 14.12
N ALA A 68 -9.12 5.58 12.87
CA ALA A 68 -9.37 6.82 12.16
C ALA A 68 -10.37 7.72 12.91
N TYR A 69 -11.44 7.12 13.44
CA TYR A 69 -12.44 7.87 14.20
C TYR A 69 -11.85 8.48 15.49
N ILE A 70 -11.00 7.73 16.20
CA ILE A 70 -10.31 8.21 17.41
C ILE A 70 -9.43 9.42 17.08
N PHE A 71 -8.76 9.44 15.93
CA PHE A 71 -7.92 10.54 15.46
C PHE A 71 -8.70 11.67 14.78
N ASN A 72 -9.99 11.77 15.10
CA ASN A 72 -10.89 12.84 14.68
C ASN A 72 -11.25 12.84 13.19
N VAL A 73 -11.09 11.73 12.48
CA VAL A 73 -11.61 11.59 11.13
C VAL A 73 -13.14 11.42 11.17
N ARG A 74 -13.86 12.22 10.37
CA ARG A 74 -15.32 12.23 10.32
C ARG A 74 -15.86 12.05 8.90
N ARG A 75 -14.95 11.91 7.94
CA ARG A 75 -15.28 11.72 6.52
C ARG A 75 -15.73 10.28 6.26
N THR A 76 -16.60 10.12 5.28
CA THR A 76 -17.26 8.87 4.92
C THR A 76 -16.64 8.23 3.68
N ALA A 77 -17.05 7.00 3.34
CA ALA A 77 -16.69 6.36 2.07
C ALA A 77 -17.08 7.21 0.84
N ASN A 78 -18.24 7.90 0.88
CA ASN A 78 -18.61 8.83 -0.20
C ASN A 78 -17.61 9.99 -0.33
N ASP A 79 -17.08 10.53 0.77
CA ASP A 79 -16.08 11.61 0.73
C ASP A 79 -14.76 11.07 0.12
N ALA A 80 -14.38 9.82 0.42
CA ALA A 80 -13.20 9.18 -0.16
C ALA A 80 -13.31 9.05 -1.69
N TYR A 81 -14.43 8.55 -2.19
CA TYR A 81 -14.66 8.43 -3.64
C TYR A 81 -14.75 9.79 -4.34
N ARG A 82 -15.31 10.82 -3.69
CA ARG A 82 -15.33 12.19 -4.21
C ARG A 82 -13.94 12.79 -4.30
N PHE A 83 -13.10 12.58 -3.27
CA PHE A 83 -11.69 12.97 -3.27
C PHE A 83 -10.94 12.32 -4.44
N ALA A 84 -11.05 11.00 -4.61
CA ALA A 84 -10.40 10.27 -5.70
C ALA A 84 -10.82 10.77 -7.10
N ARG A 85 -12.04 11.29 -7.22
CA ARG A 85 -12.57 11.92 -8.45
C ARG A 85 -12.18 13.38 -8.60
N GLY A 86 -11.30 13.92 -7.74
CA GLY A 86 -10.73 15.26 -7.85
C GLY A 86 -11.45 16.33 -7.06
N GLU A 87 -12.45 16.00 -6.21
CA GLU A 87 -13.06 16.99 -5.36
C GLU A 87 -12.16 17.33 -4.16
N THR A 88 -12.18 18.61 -3.78
CA THR A 88 -11.50 19.07 -2.58
C THR A 88 -12.28 18.66 -1.34
N ILE A 89 -11.59 18.09 -0.35
CA ILE A 89 -12.14 17.74 0.96
C ILE A 89 -11.32 18.38 2.07
N THR A 90 -11.95 18.63 3.22
CA THR A 90 -11.25 19.24 4.35
C THR A 90 -10.66 18.18 5.27
N HIS A 91 -9.37 18.28 5.54
CA HIS A 91 -8.63 17.47 6.50
C HIS A 91 -9.16 17.68 7.94
N PRO A 92 -9.07 16.68 8.86
CA PRO A 92 -9.46 16.87 10.27
C PRO A 92 -8.77 18.04 10.99
N SER A 93 -7.59 18.46 10.54
CA SER A 93 -6.87 19.64 11.06
C SER A 93 -7.29 20.97 10.40
N GLY A 94 -8.31 20.98 9.52
CA GLY A 94 -8.98 22.17 9.01
C GLY A 94 -8.40 22.76 7.72
N PHE A 95 -7.44 22.15 7.06
CA PHE A 95 -6.97 22.55 5.72
C PHE A 95 -7.63 21.70 4.61
N ASP A 96 -7.60 22.22 3.40
CA ASP A 96 -8.16 21.52 2.24
C ASP A 96 -7.14 20.56 1.62
N MET A 97 -7.62 19.38 1.20
CA MET A 97 -6.89 18.35 0.46
C MET A 97 -7.50 18.20 -0.92
N THR A 98 -6.66 18.21 -1.95
CA THR A 98 -7.06 17.96 -3.34
C THR A 98 -6.03 17.08 -3.98
N ILE A 99 -6.45 16.03 -4.69
CA ILE A 99 -5.52 15.10 -5.30
C ILE A 99 -4.67 15.76 -6.38
N ALA A 100 -3.35 15.60 -6.28
CA ALA A 100 -2.41 16.06 -7.30
C ALA A 100 -2.50 15.20 -8.56
N GLY A 101 -2.27 15.80 -9.73
CA GLY A 101 -2.26 15.08 -11.01
C GLY A 101 -3.64 14.71 -11.57
N GLY A 102 -4.74 15.16 -10.93
CA GLY A 102 -6.11 14.90 -11.36
C GLY A 102 -6.71 13.59 -10.83
N PRO A 103 -7.97 13.26 -11.21
CA PRO A 103 -8.68 12.08 -10.73
C PRO A 103 -7.89 10.76 -10.90
N LEU A 104 -8.14 9.80 -10.00
CA LEU A 104 -7.73 8.40 -10.16
C LEU A 104 -8.74 7.63 -11.00
N ASP A 105 -8.32 6.51 -11.57
CA ASP A 105 -9.15 5.63 -12.38
C ASP A 105 -9.94 4.64 -11.52
N PHE A 106 -9.40 4.25 -10.36
CA PHE A 106 -10.08 3.39 -9.40
C PHE A 106 -9.68 3.75 -7.96
N TYR A 107 -10.55 3.41 -7.02
CA TYR A 107 -10.33 3.70 -5.59
C TYR A 107 -11.13 2.77 -4.72
N THR A 108 -10.57 2.37 -3.56
CA THR A 108 -11.24 1.42 -2.70
C THR A 108 -11.11 1.79 -1.23
N VAL A 109 -12.25 1.88 -0.55
CA VAL A 109 -12.30 2.03 0.90
C VAL A 109 -12.16 0.67 1.54
N THR A 110 -11.23 0.55 2.49
CA THR A 110 -10.86 -0.67 3.20
C THR A 110 -10.86 -0.44 4.71
N ASP A 111 -11.97 0.07 5.24
CA ASP A 111 -12.10 0.25 6.68
C ASP A 111 -11.85 -1.06 7.44
N HIS A 112 -11.23 -0.97 8.62
CA HIS A 112 -11.04 -2.11 9.52
C HIS A 112 -12.36 -2.81 9.79
N ALA A 113 -12.40 -4.14 9.62
CA ALA A 113 -13.61 -4.95 9.88
C ALA A 113 -13.94 -5.01 11.39
N GLU A 114 -12.91 -4.92 12.22
CA GLU A 114 -13.03 -4.96 13.68
C GLU A 114 -13.77 -3.73 14.20
N TYR A 115 -14.89 -3.97 14.88
CA TYR A 115 -15.75 -2.89 15.42
C TYR A 115 -16.16 -1.85 14.36
N LEU A 116 -16.33 -2.25 13.11
CA LEU A 116 -16.67 -1.39 11.98
C LEU A 116 -17.88 -0.49 12.32
N GLY A 117 -17.67 0.84 12.33
CA GLY A 117 -18.70 1.84 12.60
C GLY A 117 -19.21 1.90 14.05
N ILE A 118 -18.71 1.12 14.98
CA ILE A 118 -19.13 1.13 16.39
C ILE A 118 -18.82 2.48 17.07
N LEU A 119 -17.61 3.01 16.88
CA LEU A 119 -17.18 4.21 17.56
C LEU A 119 -17.98 5.47 17.21
N PRO A 120 -18.38 5.72 15.96
CA PRO A 120 -19.35 6.75 15.62
C PRO A 120 -20.65 6.68 16.43
N VAL A 121 -21.20 5.47 16.59
CA VAL A 121 -22.44 5.26 17.37
C VAL A 121 -22.20 5.47 18.86
N MET A 122 -21.08 4.97 19.40
CA MET A 122 -20.67 5.21 20.80
C MET A 122 -20.51 6.70 21.13
N ASN A 123 -20.10 7.51 20.15
CA ASN A 123 -19.95 8.97 20.32
C ASN A 123 -21.24 9.75 20.00
N THR A 124 -22.32 9.08 19.61
CA THR A 124 -23.59 9.74 19.29
C THR A 124 -24.48 9.82 20.54
N PRO A 125 -24.75 11.01 21.11
CA PRO A 125 -25.55 11.15 22.31
C PRO A 125 -26.95 10.54 22.17
N GLY A 126 -27.35 9.75 23.15
CA GLY A 126 -28.67 9.14 23.22
C GLY A 126 -28.76 7.70 22.70
N THR A 127 -27.73 7.18 22.04
CA THR A 127 -27.63 5.77 21.71
C THR A 127 -27.35 4.91 22.96
N GLU A 128 -27.66 3.61 22.92
CA GLU A 128 -27.34 2.72 24.05
C GLU A 128 -25.84 2.61 24.27
N LEU A 129 -25.04 2.51 23.19
CA LEU A 129 -23.60 2.45 23.27
C LEU A 129 -22.96 3.73 23.86
N SER A 130 -23.57 4.92 23.65
CA SER A 130 -23.07 6.17 24.21
C SER A 130 -23.21 6.26 25.73
N LYS A 131 -24.01 5.40 26.36
CA LYS A 131 -24.19 5.33 27.81
C LYS A 131 -23.16 4.45 28.51
N LEU A 132 -22.40 3.66 27.75
CA LEU A 132 -21.37 2.78 28.30
C LEU A 132 -20.28 3.59 29.01
N PRO A 133 -19.78 3.13 30.18
CA PRO A 133 -18.64 3.77 30.84
C PRO A 133 -17.43 3.91 29.92
N ARG A 134 -17.15 2.89 29.09
CA ARG A 134 -16.08 2.88 28.08
C ARG A 134 -16.23 4.01 27.05
N ALA A 135 -17.45 4.27 26.56
CA ALA A 135 -17.72 5.39 25.64
C ALA A 135 -17.43 6.74 26.32
N GLN A 136 -17.84 6.89 27.58
CA GLN A 136 -17.58 8.11 28.35
C GLN A 136 -16.08 8.33 28.61
N ASP A 137 -15.32 7.25 28.84
CA ASP A 137 -13.88 7.31 29.03
C ASP A 137 -13.15 7.59 27.69
N MET A 138 -13.51 6.93 26.62
CA MET A 138 -12.90 7.08 25.29
C MET A 138 -13.10 8.48 24.68
N PHE A 139 -14.27 9.09 24.90
CA PHE A 139 -14.60 10.43 24.38
C PHE A 139 -14.56 11.51 25.47
N SER A 140 -13.86 11.24 26.57
CA SER A 140 -13.64 12.21 27.66
C SER A 140 -12.56 13.23 27.27
N THR A 141 -12.34 14.21 28.15
CA THR A 141 -11.21 15.15 28.04
C THR A 141 -9.99 14.69 28.84
N ASP A 142 -10.07 13.55 29.51
CA ASP A 142 -9.00 12.97 30.31
C ASP A 142 -8.09 12.07 29.45
N PRO A 143 -6.82 12.46 29.18
CA PRO A 143 -5.93 11.69 28.32
C PRO A 143 -5.62 10.27 28.81
N GLU A 144 -5.60 10.05 30.14
CA GLU A 144 -5.33 8.73 30.70
C GLU A 144 -6.50 7.77 30.39
N LYS A 145 -7.72 8.25 30.51
CA LYS A 145 -8.93 7.49 30.19
C LYS A 145 -9.03 7.16 28.70
N ILE A 146 -8.80 8.16 27.84
CA ILE A 146 -8.78 7.97 26.38
C ILE A 146 -7.75 6.89 26.01
N THR A 147 -6.54 7.01 26.54
CA THR A 147 -5.45 6.07 26.27
C THR A 147 -5.82 4.65 26.72
N ALA A 148 -6.33 4.49 27.94
CA ALA A 148 -6.70 3.17 28.47
C ALA A 148 -7.84 2.53 27.66
N ALA A 149 -8.84 3.30 27.26
CA ALA A 149 -9.94 2.82 26.43
C ALA A 149 -9.45 2.39 25.05
N PHE A 150 -8.60 3.18 24.39
CA PHE A 150 -8.00 2.83 23.10
C PHE A 150 -7.14 1.56 23.20
N GLN A 151 -6.28 1.46 24.21
CA GLN A 151 -5.44 0.29 24.44
C GLN A 151 -6.27 -0.97 24.62
N SER A 152 -7.42 -0.88 25.29
CA SER A 152 -8.33 -1.99 25.48
C SER A 152 -8.96 -2.47 24.15
N VAL A 153 -9.35 -1.56 23.25
CA VAL A 153 -9.83 -1.93 21.90
C VAL A 153 -8.72 -2.59 21.10
N GLY A 154 -7.53 -2.00 21.08
CA GLY A 154 -6.38 -2.57 20.39
C GLY A 154 -5.95 -3.94 20.95
N ALA A 155 -6.11 -4.21 22.25
CA ALA A 155 -5.86 -5.52 22.84
C ALA A 155 -6.88 -6.56 22.35
N SER A 156 -8.16 -6.19 22.29
CA SER A 156 -9.23 -7.01 21.76
C SER A 156 -8.98 -7.42 20.29
N VAL A 157 -8.66 -6.43 19.44
CA VAL A 157 -8.35 -6.69 18.02
C VAL A 157 -7.19 -7.68 17.86
N ARG A 158 -6.14 -7.55 18.68
CA ARG A 158 -4.99 -8.46 18.62
C ARG A 158 -5.26 -9.87 19.12
N SER A 159 -6.00 -9.99 20.21
CA SER A 159 -6.28 -11.30 20.81
C SER A 159 -7.44 -12.04 20.13
N GLY A 160 -8.26 -11.34 19.35
CA GLY A 160 -9.54 -11.85 18.86
C GLY A 160 -10.62 -11.92 19.95
N GLU A 161 -10.33 -11.48 21.19
CA GLU A 161 -11.30 -11.50 22.29
C GLU A 161 -12.28 -10.34 22.17
N VAL A 162 -13.53 -10.64 21.91
CA VAL A 162 -14.61 -9.65 21.72
C VAL A 162 -14.88 -8.87 23.02
N ILE A 163 -15.00 -7.55 22.91
CA ILE A 163 -15.53 -6.69 23.98
C ILE A 163 -17.07 -6.70 23.86
N GLU A 164 -17.71 -7.65 24.54
CA GLU A 164 -19.13 -7.93 24.43
C GLU A 164 -20.04 -6.69 24.60
N GLU A 165 -19.69 -5.78 25.52
CA GLU A 165 -20.51 -4.59 25.80
C GLU A 165 -20.58 -3.57 24.65
N MET A 166 -19.59 -3.57 23.73
CA MET A 166 -19.55 -2.67 22.58
C MET A 166 -19.74 -3.39 21.25
N TYR A 167 -19.80 -4.71 21.24
CA TYR A 167 -20.01 -5.48 20.01
C TYR A 167 -21.49 -5.51 19.65
N ASP A 168 -21.83 -4.99 18.48
CA ASP A 168 -23.19 -5.00 17.95
C ASP A 168 -23.15 -5.36 16.46
N GLU A 169 -23.47 -6.62 16.17
CA GLU A 169 -23.43 -7.17 14.82
C GLU A 169 -24.38 -6.42 13.86
N SER A 170 -25.50 -5.89 14.38
CA SER A 170 -26.46 -5.15 13.55
C SER A 170 -25.88 -3.79 13.09
N ILE A 171 -25.08 -3.13 13.93
CA ILE A 171 -24.39 -1.90 13.57
C ILE A 171 -23.27 -2.21 12.56
N ILE A 172 -22.44 -3.21 12.85
CA ILE A 172 -21.33 -3.64 11.98
C ILE A 172 -21.87 -4.01 10.60
N GLY A 173 -22.89 -4.85 10.51
CA GLY A 173 -23.53 -5.26 9.25
C GLY A 173 -24.13 -4.08 8.49
N SER A 174 -24.82 -3.17 9.21
CA SER A 174 -25.40 -1.97 8.56
C SER A 174 -24.33 -1.02 8.01
N VAL A 175 -23.18 -0.88 8.69
CA VAL A 175 -22.08 -0.03 8.18
C VAL A 175 -21.35 -0.72 7.02
N TRP A 176 -21.19 -2.04 7.08
CA TRP A 176 -20.67 -2.82 5.95
C TRP A 176 -21.54 -2.66 4.70
N GLU A 177 -22.87 -2.80 4.83
CA GLU A 177 -23.83 -2.55 3.76
C GLU A 177 -23.69 -1.11 3.20
N GLN A 178 -23.55 -0.08 4.06
CA GLN A 178 -23.33 1.30 3.64
C GLN A 178 -22.01 1.46 2.84
N ASN A 179 -20.94 0.75 3.19
CA ASN A 179 -19.68 0.78 2.45
C ASN A 179 -19.83 0.11 1.08
N ILE A 180 -20.52 -1.03 0.98
CA ILE A 180 -20.88 -1.68 -0.30
C ILE A 180 -21.73 -0.73 -1.16
N ASP A 181 -22.75 -0.12 -0.59
CA ASP A 181 -23.62 0.83 -1.28
C ASP A 181 -22.86 2.06 -1.78
N ALA A 182 -21.90 2.56 -0.99
CA ALA A 182 -21.07 3.68 -1.42
C ALA A 182 -20.17 3.28 -2.60
N ALA A 183 -19.54 2.10 -2.54
CA ALA A 183 -18.76 1.56 -3.66
C ALA A 183 -19.63 1.42 -4.92
N ASN A 184 -20.84 0.85 -4.79
CA ASN A 184 -21.74 0.66 -5.93
C ASN A 184 -22.24 2.00 -6.51
N ARG A 185 -22.53 2.98 -5.67
CA ARG A 185 -23.01 4.32 -6.10
C ARG A 185 -21.97 5.07 -6.90
N HIS A 186 -20.70 4.93 -6.55
CA HIS A 186 -19.62 5.66 -7.22
C HIS A 186 -18.99 4.91 -8.38
N TYR A 187 -19.33 3.63 -8.59
CA TYR A 187 -18.88 2.85 -9.73
C TYR A 187 -19.49 3.37 -11.03
N VAL A 188 -18.64 3.80 -11.97
CA VAL A 188 -19.01 4.25 -13.31
C VAL A 188 -18.17 3.50 -14.32
N PRO A 189 -18.70 2.40 -14.92
CA PRO A 189 -17.96 1.58 -15.89
C PRO A 189 -17.36 2.42 -17.02
N GLY A 190 -16.08 2.24 -17.29
CA GLY A 190 -15.31 2.99 -18.27
C GLY A 190 -14.73 4.32 -17.79
N GLU A 191 -15.10 4.79 -16.58
CA GLU A 191 -14.61 6.06 -16.03
C GLU A 191 -13.94 5.91 -14.67
N PHE A 192 -14.63 5.28 -13.71
CA PHE A 192 -14.17 5.18 -12.33
C PHE A 192 -14.62 3.87 -11.69
N THR A 193 -13.67 3.04 -11.30
CA THR A 193 -13.93 1.73 -10.69
C THR A 193 -13.74 1.78 -9.18
N THR A 194 -14.68 1.15 -8.48
CA THR A 194 -14.67 0.97 -7.03
C THR A 194 -14.96 -0.49 -6.70
N PHE A 195 -14.45 -1.00 -5.58
CA PHE A 195 -14.72 -2.35 -5.10
C PHE A 195 -15.34 -2.31 -3.70
N ALA A 196 -16.20 -3.27 -3.38
CA ALA A 196 -16.52 -3.57 -2.00
C ALA A 196 -15.28 -4.22 -1.37
N ALA A 197 -14.80 -3.64 -0.25
CA ALA A 197 -13.57 -4.12 0.40
C ALA A 197 -13.54 -3.73 1.89
N TYR A 198 -12.68 -4.42 2.64
CA TYR A 198 -12.42 -4.13 4.04
C TYR A 198 -10.99 -4.56 4.42
N GLU A 199 -10.51 -4.13 5.57
CA GLU A 199 -9.24 -4.59 6.12
C GLU A 199 -9.43 -5.60 7.25
N PHE A 200 -8.80 -6.75 7.11
CA PHE A 200 -8.59 -7.75 8.15
C PHE A 200 -7.31 -7.41 8.92
N THR A 201 -7.42 -7.09 10.22
CA THR A 201 -6.37 -6.41 11.00
C THR A 201 -5.62 -7.35 11.95
N SER A 202 -5.15 -8.49 11.46
CA SER A 202 -4.41 -9.44 12.28
C SER A 202 -3.03 -8.92 12.68
N VAL A 203 -2.64 -9.18 13.91
CA VAL A 203 -1.36 -8.80 14.51
C VAL A 203 -0.82 -9.98 15.31
N THR A 204 0.45 -10.35 15.13
CA THR A 204 1.07 -11.37 15.97
C THR A 204 1.26 -10.86 17.40
N VAL A 205 1.09 -11.74 18.38
CA VAL A 205 1.37 -11.45 19.79
C VAL A 205 2.71 -12.09 20.15
N ASN A 206 3.65 -11.32 20.67
CA ASN A 206 4.85 -11.87 21.26
C ASN A 206 4.61 -12.11 22.76
N GLU A 207 4.39 -13.37 23.13
CA GLU A 207 4.07 -13.77 24.51
C GLU A 207 5.24 -13.54 25.50
N GLU A 208 6.48 -13.44 25.01
CA GLU A 208 7.66 -13.27 25.86
C GLU A 208 7.87 -11.81 26.29
N GLU A 209 7.29 -10.87 25.57
CA GLU A 209 7.36 -9.45 25.88
C GLU A 209 5.96 -8.95 26.26
N ASP A 210 5.80 -8.47 27.49
CA ASP A 210 4.62 -7.73 28.01
C ASP A 210 4.45 -6.40 27.23
N SER A 211 4.55 -6.47 25.89
CA SER A 211 4.59 -5.34 24.99
C SER A 211 3.33 -5.28 24.12
N PHE A 212 2.85 -4.06 23.94
CA PHE A 212 1.76 -3.73 23.02
C PHE A 212 2.17 -3.88 21.55
N ALA A 213 3.44 -4.17 21.28
CA ALA A 213 4.02 -4.32 19.96
C ALA A 213 3.69 -5.69 19.36
N GLY A 214 3.15 -5.70 18.17
CA GLY A 214 2.92 -6.92 17.41
C GLY A 214 3.33 -6.74 15.96
N GLY A 215 3.69 -7.85 15.32
CA GLY A 215 3.98 -7.88 13.88
C GLY A 215 2.71 -7.76 13.07
N ASN A 216 2.73 -6.89 12.07
CA ASN A 216 1.59 -6.67 11.18
C ASN A 216 1.34 -7.90 10.29
N LEU A 217 0.13 -8.41 10.33
CA LEU A 217 -0.38 -9.44 9.41
C LEU A 217 -1.68 -8.99 8.72
N HIS A 218 -1.87 -7.70 8.54
CA HIS A 218 -3.06 -7.11 7.92
C HIS A 218 -3.19 -7.47 6.44
N ARG A 219 -4.43 -7.60 5.97
CA ARG A 219 -4.81 -7.82 4.56
C ARG A 219 -6.03 -7.01 4.20
N ASN A 220 -5.99 -6.36 3.04
CA ASN A 220 -7.18 -5.79 2.44
C ASN A 220 -7.89 -6.85 1.60
N VAL A 221 -9.16 -7.10 1.88
CA VAL A 221 -10.00 -8.08 1.17
C VAL A 221 -10.90 -7.35 0.19
N PHE A 222 -10.87 -7.77 -1.08
CA PHE A 222 -11.62 -7.16 -2.20
C PHE A 222 -12.55 -8.17 -2.84
N PHE A 223 -13.75 -7.72 -3.18
CA PHE A 223 -14.74 -8.52 -3.92
C PHE A 223 -14.88 -8.02 -5.36
N LYS A 224 -14.84 -8.95 -6.33
CA LYS A 224 -14.95 -8.62 -7.76
C LYS A 224 -16.28 -7.96 -8.12
N GLY A 225 -17.36 -8.44 -7.53
CA GLY A 225 -18.73 -7.98 -7.77
C GLY A 225 -19.49 -7.78 -6.48
N ASP A 226 -20.50 -8.61 -6.27
CA ASP A 226 -21.22 -8.64 -5.00
C ASP A 226 -20.32 -9.13 -3.86
N ALA A 227 -20.62 -8.68 -2.66
CA ALA A 227 -19.91 -9.06 -1.45
C ALA A 227 -20.89 -9.74 -0.46
N PRO A 228 -20.42 -10.63 0.42
CA PRO A 228 -21.25 -11.26 1.44
C PRO A 228 -21.78 -10.23 2.46
N ASP A 229 -22.87 -10.55 3.13
CA ASP A 229 -23.53 -9.67 4.11
C ASP A 229 -22.65 -9.36 5.33
N ARG A 230 -21.54 -10.08 5.50
CA ARG A 230 -20.64 -9.96 6.64
C ARG A 230 -19.18 -10.00 6.21
N ALA A 231 -18.37 -9.12 6.77
CA ALA A 231 -16.90 -9.18 6.67
C ALA A 231 -16.34 -10.12 7.76
N PHE A 232 -15.35 -10.94 7.42
CA PHE A 232 -14.58 -11.74 8.37
C PHE A 232 -13.51 -10.88 9.02
N SER A 233 -13.38 -10.95 10.34
CA SER A 233 -12.47 -10.09 11.11
C SER A 233 -11.62 -10.90 12.09
N THR A 234 -10.66 -10.25 12.74
CA THR A 234 -9.88 -10.90 13.82
C THR A 234 -10.71 -11.27 15.03
N LEU A 235 -11.91 -10.72 15.17
CA LEU A 235 -12.87 -11.11 16.20
C LEU A 235 -13.51 -12.48 15.92
N ASP A 236 -13.39 -12.99 14.68
CA ASP A 236 -13.74 -14.36 14.30
C ASP A 236 -12.53 -15.28 14.48
N SER A 237 -11.38 -14.89 13.95
CA SER A 237 -10.08 -15.52 14.18
C SER A 237 -8.94 -14.57 13.83
N PRO A 238 -7.89 -14.47 14.65
CA PRO A 238 -6.69 -13.70 14.32
C PRO A 238 -5.77 -14.44 13.32
N ASN A 239 -6.03 -15.72 13.00
CA ASN A 239 -5.24 -16.50 12.07
C ASN A 239 -5.58 -16.13 10.61
N PRO A 240 -4.62 -15.64 9.80
CA PRO A 240 -4.87 -15.34 8.40
C PRO A 240 -5.25 -16.56 7.53
N GLU A 241 -4.89 -17.76 7.94
CA GLU A 241 -5.24 -18.99 7.24
C GLU A 241 -6.75 -19.30 7.38
N ASP A 242 -7.36 -18.97 8.53
CA ASP A 242 -8.80 -19.06 8.72
C ASP A 242 -9.57 -18.02 7.86
N LEU A 243 -8.96 -16.87 7.59
CA LEU A 243 -9.50 -15.93 6.60
C LEU A 243 -9.50 -16.56 5.20
N TRP A 244 -8.44 -17.28 4.80
CA TRP A 244 -8.42 -17.95 3.50
C TRP A 244 -9.47 -19.06 3.40
N ASP A 245 -9.69 -19.81 4.47
CA ASP A 245 -10.76 -20.82 4.53
C ASP A 245 -12.13 -20.18 4.34
N TRP A 246 -12.39 -19.07 5.03
CA TRP A 246 -13.62 -18.30 4.85
C TRP A 246 -13.76 -17.76 3.43
N MET A 247 -12.68 -17.21 2.83
CA MET A 247 -12.72 -16.72 1.45
C MET A 247 -13.00 -17.85 0.45
N ASP A 248 -12.47 -19.05 0.68
CA ASP A 248 -12.73 -20.22 -0.17
C ASP A 248 -14.19 -20.67 -0.05
N GLU A 249 -14.78 -20.59 1.15
CA GLU A 249 -16.21 -20.82 1.38
C GLU A 249 -17.06 -19.78 0.64
N GLN A 250 -16.76 -18.49 0.80
CA GLN A 250 -17.47 -17.41 0.09
C GLN A 250 -17.37 -17.57 -1.43
N ARG A 251 -16.23 -17.99 -1.94
CA ARG A 251 -16.06 -18.27 -3.38
C ARG A 251 -16.95 -19.41 -3.85
N SER A 252 -17.16 -20.44 -3.00
CA SER A 252 -18.08 -21.53 -3.30
C SER A 252 -19.55 -21.09 -3.36
N GLU A 253 -19.88 -19.96 -2.72
CA GLU A 253 -21.19 -19.30 -2.72
C GLU A 253 -21.34 -18.28 -3.86
N GLY A 254 -20.26 -18.00 -4.60
CA GLY A 254 -20.25 -17.11 -5.76
C GLY A 254 -19.62 -15.75 -5.54
N TYR A 255 -19.08 -15.47 -4.36
CA TYR A 255 -18.37 -14.21 -4.06
C TYR A 255 -16.88 -14.36 -4.37
N GLU A 256 -16.46 -13.87 -5.53
CA GLU A 256 -15.06 -13.90 -5.94
C GLU A 256 -14.26 -12.82 -5.21
N ALA A 257 -13.24 -13.23 -4.46
CA ALA A 257 -12.44 -12.34 -3.61
C ALA A 257 -10.94 -12.59 -3.71
N ILE A 258 -10.14 -11.55 -3.46
CA ILE A 258 -8.69 -11.61 -3.19
C ILE A 258 -8.38 -10.87 -1.89
N ALA A 259 -7.29 -11.26 -1.25
CA ALA A 259 -6.69 -10.52 -0.14
C ALA A 259 -5.31 -9.99 -0.55
N ILE A 260 -4.97 -8.78 -0.10
CA ILE A 260 -3.67 -8.13 -0.38
C ILE A 260 -2.98 -7.85 0.95
N PRO A 261 -1.98 -8.66 1.34
CA PRO A 261 -1.13 -8.38 2.50
C PRO A 261 -0.39 -7.06 2.33
N HIS A 262 -0.21 -6.32 3.43
CA HIS A 262 0.53 -5.07 3.43
C HIS A 262 1.38 -4.89 4.69
N ASN A 263 2.29 -3.91 4.66
CA ASN A 263 3.23 -3.63 5.74
C ASN A 263 4.04 -4.84 6.21
N SER A 264 4.47 -5.68 5.30
CA SER A 264 5.28 -6.85 5.63
C SER A 264 6.62 -6.45 6.27
N ASN A 265 7.17 -5.27 5.95
CA ASN A 265 8.36 -4.69 6.58
C ASN A 265 8.23 -4.52 8.11
N VAL A 266 7.02 -4.41 8.64
CA VAL A 266 6.74 -4.29 10.08
C VAL A 266 5.96 -5.49 10.63
N SER A 267 6.08 -6.64 10.00
CA SER A 267 5.45 -7.90 10.42
C SER A 267 6.24 -8.67 11.48
N ASP A 268 7.37 -8.16 11.93
CA ASP A 268 8.33 -8.88 12.78
C ASP A 268 8.80 -10.20 12.14
N GLY A 269 8.94 -10.20 10.81
CA GLY A 269 9.32 -11.37 10.03
C GLY A 269 8.23 -12.42 9.84
N GLN A 270 6.99 -12.11 10.23
CA GLN A 270 5.90 -13.10 10.24
C GLN A 270 5.12 -13.18 8.92
N MET A 271 5.18 -12.15 8.06
CA MET A 271 4.38 -12.14 6.83
C MET A 271 4.78 -13.23 5.84
N PHE A 272 6.08 -13.50 5.72
CA PHE A 272 6.66 -14.48 4.78
C PHE A 272 7.49 -15.56 5.49
N ARG A 273 7.07 -15.95 6.70
CA ARG A 273 7.72 -17.03 7.43
C ARG A 273 7.54 -18.38 6.72
N LEU A 274 8.41 -19.34 7.04
CA LEU A 274 8.46 -20.65 6.39
C LEU A 274 7.73 -21.75 7.20
N GLU A 275 6.69 -21.36 7.91
CA GLU A 275 5.80 -22.21 8.69
C GLU A 275 4.39 -21.61 8.70
N THR A 276 3.38 -22.42 8.98
CA THR A 276 1.99 -21.97 9.12
C THR A 276 1.82 -21.04 10.33
N TYR A 277 0.68 -20.40 10.46
CA TYR A 277 0.38 -19.57 11.64
C TYR A 277 0.53 -20.36 12.96
N ASN A 278 0.24 -21.64 12.94
CA ASN A 278 0.35 -22.54 14.10
C ASN A 278 1.74 -23.17 14.27
N GLY A 279 2.71 -22.88 13.37
CA GLY A 279 4.08 -23.37 13.45
C GLY A 279 4.30 -24.73 12.78
N ASP A 280 3.39 -25.20 11.95
CA ASP A 280 3.56 -26.42 11.16
C ASP A 280 4.37 -26.11 9.88
N PRO A 281 5.10 -27.08 9.30
CA PRO A 281 5.77 -26.91 8.03
C PRO A 281 4.80 -26.54 6.90
N LEU A 282 5.23 -25.65 5.98
CA LEU A 282 4.47 -25.35 4.77
C LEU A 282 4.43 -26.57 3.85
N ASP A 283 3.35 -26.67 3.09
CA ASP A 283 3.14 -27.73 2.09
C ASP A 283 2.50 -27.19 0.80
N VAL A 284 2.26 -28.10 -0.14
CA VAL A 284 1.63 -27.78 -1.44
C VAL A 284 0.23 -27.18 -1.25
N ALA A 285 -0.57 -27.72 -0.31
CA ALA A 285 -1.94 -27.26 -0.09
C ALA A 285 -1.95 -25.82 0.45
N TYR A 286 -1.06 -25.51 1.39
CA TYR A 286 -0.86 -24.14 1.88
C TYR A 286 -0.46 -23.18 0.74
N ALA A 287 0.51 -23.57 -0.09
CA ALA A 287 0.97 -22.72 -1.19
C ALA A 287 -0.14 -22.44 -2.22
N GLU A 288 -0.90 -23.47 -2.59
CA GLU A 288 -2.04 -23.33 -3.51
C GLU A 288 -3.15 -22.45 -2.92
N GLN A 289 -3.49 -22.62 -1.65
CA GLN A 289 -4.50 -21.81 -0.97
C GLN A 289 -4.05 -20.36 -0.84
N ARG A 290 -2.81 -20.13 -0.42
CA ARG A 290 -2.26 -18.78 -0.32
C ARG A 290 -2.29 -18.06 -1.67
N MET A 291 -1.76 -18.67 -2.73
CA MET A 291 -1.72 -18.04 -4.05
C MET A 291 -3.10 -17.83 -4.68
N ARG A 292 -4.08 -18.66 -4.33
CA ARG A 292 -5.48 -18.45 -4.73
C ARG A 292 -6.09 -17.24 -4.03
N ASN A 293 -5.76 -17.00 -2.75
CA ASN A 293 -6.33 -15.95 -1.94
C ASN A 293 -5.48 -14.66 -1.93
N GLU A 294 -4.14 -14.77 -1.93
CA GLU A 294 -3.19 -13.64 -1.90
C GLU A 294 -2.33 -13.56 -3.18
N PRO A 295 -2.92 -13.28 -4.36
CA PRO A 295 -2.16 -13.20 -5.59
C PRO A 295 -1.27 -11.96 -5.69
N LEU A 296 -1.46 -10.95 -4.84
CA LEU A 296 -0.77 -9.67 -4.82
C LEU A 296 -0.25 -9.36 -3.41
N VAL A 297 0.74 -8.47 -3.34
CA VAL A 297 1.22 -7.86 -2.09
C VAL A 297 1.44 -6.36 -2.30
N GLU A 298 1.12 -5.57 -1.29
CA GLU A 298 1.41 -4.14 -1.27
C GLU A 298 2.87 -3.92 -0.86
N VAL A 299 3.68 -3.41 -1.80
CA VAL A 299 5.15 -3.30 -1.65
C VAL A 299 5.59 -1.97 -1.08
N THR A 300 4.75 -0.92 -1.14
CA THR A 300 5.05 0.40 -0.60
C THR A 300 3.78 1.17 -0.26
N GLN A 301 3.84 1.93 0.81
CA GLN A 301 2.80 2.84 1.30
C GLN A 301 3.43 3.85 2.28
N VAL A 302 2.62 4.66 2.99
CA VAL A 302 3.16 5.67 3.94
C VAL A 302 4.06 5.09 5.03
N LYS A 303 3.88 3.82 5.45
CA LYS A 303 4.78 3.16 6.41
C LYS A 303 6.02 2.52 5.72
N GLY A 304 6.46 3.09 4.59
CA GLY A 304 7.69 2.75 3.89
C GLY A 304 7.56 1.58 2.92
N THR A 305 8.73 1.12 2.45
CA THR A 305 8.83 0.04 1.46
C THR A 305 8.96 -1.34 2.10
N SER A 306 8.37 -2.33 1.46
CA SER A 306 8.55 -3.76 1.72
C SER A 306 9.30 -4.48 0.59
N GLU A 307 9.86 -3.76 -0.40
CA GLU A 307 10.58 -4.40 -1.52
C GLU A 307 11.79 -5.17 -1.04
N THR A 308 12.74 -4.47 -0.42
CA THR A 308 13.93 -5.07 0.19
C THR A 308 14.50 -4.16 1.27
N HIS A 309 15.50 -4.67 2.01
CA HIS A 309 16.21 -3.95 3.06
C HIS A 309 17.73 -4.02 2.81
N PRO A 310 18.54 -2.99 3.17
CA PRO A 310 19.99 -3.02 2.96
C PRO A 310 20.71 -4.20 3.60
N SER A 311 20.19 -4.76 4.71
CA SER A 311 20.77 -5.95 5.34
C SER A 311 20.52 -7.24 4.56
N LEU A 312 19.43 -7.31 3.78
CA LEU A 312 19.07 -8.45 2.93
C LEU A 312 19.67 -8.34 1.53
N SER A 313 19.83 -7.10 1.03
CA SER A 313 20.37 -6.78 -0.29
C SER A 313 21.59 -5.84 -0.21
N PRO A 314 22.69 -6.26 0.40
CA PRO A 314 23.85 -5.39 0.67
C PRO A 314 24.59 -4.91 -0.59
N ASN A 315 24.38 -5.57 -1.72
CA ASN A 315 24.98 -5.21 -3.01
C ASN A 315 24.06 -4.35 -3.89
N ASP A 316 22.86 -4.05 -3.43
CA ASP A 316 21.92 -3.15 -4.11
C ASP A 316 22.04 -1.73 -3.52
N GLU A 317 22.68 -0.83 -4.26
CA GLU A 317 22.84 0.57 -3.85
C GLU A 317 21.52 1.34 -3.67
N TRP A 318 20.41 0.78 -4.18
CA TRP A 318 19.06 1.35 -4.13
C TRP A 318 18.17 0.68 -3.07
N ALA A 319 18.70 -0.25 -2.28
CA ALA A 319 17.93 -0.95 -1.24
C ALA A 319 17.50 -0.04 -0.08
N ASN A 320 18.21 1.09 0.15
CA ASN A 320 17.90 2.03 1.23
C ASN A 320 16.89 3.09 0.77
N PHE A 321 15.63 2.68 0.58
CA PHE A 321 14.56 3.58 0.17
C PHE A 321 13.42 3.56 1.17
N GLU A 322 13.11 4.72 1.78
CA GLU A 322 11.99 4.91 2.71
C GLU A 322 11.83 3.74 3.70
N ILE A 323 12.95 3.38 4.35
CA ILE A 323 12.96 2.30 5.33
C ILE A 323 12.21 2.73 6.58
N TYR A 324 11.13 2.02 6.87
CA TYR A 324 10.39 2.11 8.11
C TYR A 324 10.43 0.75 8.81
N ASP A 325 11.02 0.70 10.00
CA ASP A 325 11.38 -0.53 10.71
C ASP A 325 10.81 -0.61 12.13
N ARG A 326 9.76 0.16 12.45
CA ARG A 326 9.13 0.15 13.78
C ARG A 326 7.85 -0.66 13.76
N LEU A 327 7.71 -1.57 14.71
CA LEU A 327 6.45 -2.27 14.94
C LEU A 327 5.32 -1.30 15.22
N LEU A 328 4.10 -1.67 14.84
CA LEU A 328 2.94 -0.81 15.00
C LEU A 328 2.74 -0.37 16.45
N ALA A 329 2.49 0.92 16.63
CA ALA A 329 2.29 1.56 17.95
C ALA A 329 3.44 1.32 18.96
N SER A 330 4.66 1.02 18.48
CA SER A 330 5.83 0.72 19.30
C SER A 330 7.09 1.39 18.74
N TYR A 331 8.11 1.53 19.58
CA TYR A 331 9.47 1.94 19.17
C TYR A 331 10.40 0.73 18.95
N GLN A 332 9.88 -0.49 19.08
CA GLN A 332 10.62 -1.71 18.82
C GLN A 332 10.89 -1.86 17.33
N VAL A 333 12.06 -2.39 17.00
CA VAL A 333 12.48 -2.65 15.62
C VAL A 333 11.89 -3.99 15.18
N SER A 334 11.26 -4.01 14.03
CA SER A 334 10.78 -5.22 13.37
C SER A 334 11.95 -6.08 12.89
N LYS A 335 11.85 -7.39 12.98
CA LYS A 335 12.79 -8.31 12.33
C LYS A 335 12.71 -8.13 10.82
N THR A 336 13.86 -8.14 10.18
CA THR A 336 13.97 -7.90 8.74
C THR A 336 13.67 -9.18 7.94
N GLU A 337 14.25 -10.32 8.36
CA GLU A 337 14.05 -11.61 7.70
C GLU A 337 12.59 -12.07 7.80
N GLY A 338 12.02 -12.52 6.69
CA GLY A 338 10.60 -12.89 6.58
C GLY A 338 9.64 -11.69 6.43
N GLY A 339 10.17 -10.46 6.33
CA GLY A 339 9.38 -9.23 6.20
C GLY A 339 9.45 -8.57 4.83
N TYR A 340 10.29 -9.02 3.90
CA TYR A 340 10.53 -8.33 2.63
C TYR A 340 10.28 -9.20 1.41
N VAL A 341 9.70 -8.61 0.39
CA VAL A 341 9.20 -9.24 -0.83
C VAL A 341 10.29 -9.95 -1.62
N ARG A 342 11.46 -9.31 -1.81
CA ARG A 342 12.56 -9.90 -2.58
C ARG A 342 13.12 -11.15 -1.90
N GLU A 343 13.20 -11.14 -0.57
CA GLU A 343 13.57 -12.33 0.20
C GLU A 343 12.48 -13.42 0.10
N ALA A 344 11.20 -13.06 0.12
CA ALA A 344 10.10 -13.99 -0.05
C ALA A 344 10.18 -14.70 -1.41
N TYR A 345 10.46 -13.98 -2.50
CA TYR A 345 10.67 -14.60 -3.82
C TYR A 345 11.84 -15.60 -3.80
N ARG A 346 12.98 -15.25 -3.18
CA ARG A 346 14.12 -16.17 -3.02
C ARG A 346 13.73 -17.42 -2.25
N ASN A 347 13.03 -17.27 -1.14
CA ASN A 347 12.58 -18.38 -0.30
C ASN A 347 11.54 -19.25 -1.03
N GLY A 348 10.64 -18.66 -1.81
CA GLY A 348 9.67 -19.38 -2.64
C GLY A 348 10.35 -20.22 -3.72
N LEU A 349 11.34 -19.65 -4.43
CA LEU A 349 12.14 -20.39 -5.41
C LEU A 349 12.90 -21.56 -4.76
N LYS A 350 13.43 -21.35 -3.55
CA LYS A 350 14.11 -22.42 -2.79
C LYS A 350 13.15 -23.55 -2.42
N LEU A 351 11.97 -23.23 -1.89
CA LEU A 351 10.93 -24.22 -1.58
C LEU A 351 10.47 -24.95 -2.84
N GLN A 352 10.37 -24.24 -3.98
CA GLN A 352 10.03 -24.88 -5.26
C GLN A 352 11.08 -25.90 -5.72
N GLU A 353 12.37 -25.63 -5.50
CA GLU A 353 13.47 -26.53 -5.86
C GLU A 353 13.61 -27.71 -4.88
N GLU A 354 13.41 -27.48 -3.59
CA GLU A 354 13.63 -28.47 -2.54
C GLU A 354 12.38 -29.33 -2.26
N GLU A 355 11.17 -28.70 -2.28
CA GLU A 355 9.92 -29.31 -1.81
C GLU A 355 8.84 -29.38 -2.91
N GLY A 356 9.02 -28.67 -4.04
CA GLY A 356 8.11 -28.72 -5.19
C GLY A 356 6.96 -27.72 -5.17
N PHE A 357 6.95 -26.73 -4.28
CA PHE A 357 5.92 -25.69 -4.20
C PHE A 357 6.51 -24.30 -3.91
N ASP A 358 5.81 -23.23 -4.29
CA ASP A 358 6.18 -21.83 -4.03
C ASP A 358 4.97 -21.03 -3.54
N PRO A 359 4.92 -20.65 -2.24
CA PRO A 359 3.81 -19.90 -1.66
C PRO A 359 3.92 -18.38 -1.83
N PHE A 360 4.93 -17.89 -2.56
CA PHE A 360 5.27 -16.47 -2.65
C PHE A 360 5.28 -15.94 -4.09
N ARG A 361 4.44 -16.50 -4.96
CA ARG A 361 4.32 -16.09 -6.37
C ARG A 361 3.31 -14.96 -6.56
N PHE A 362 3.40 -13.91 -5.77
CA PHE A 362 2.51 -12.76 -5.80
C PHE A 362 3.04 -11.63 -6.72
N GLY A 363 2.12 -10.85 -7.29
CA GLY A 363 2.41 -9.59 -7.98
C GLY A 363 2.51 -8.42 -7.02
N LEU A 364 2.91 -7.25 -7.52
CA LEU A 364 3.16 -6.05 -6.74
C LEU A 364 2.12 -4.97 -6.98
N VAL A 365 1.62 -4.37 -5.88
CA VAL A 365 0.78 -3.18 -5.86
C VAL A 365 1.31 -2.19 -4.81
N ALA A 366 0.79 -0.96 -4.81
CA ALA A 366 1.07 0.04 -3.80
C ALA A 366 -0.21 0.82 -3.44
N ALA A 367 -0.20 1.44 -2.28
CA ALA A 367 -1.35 2.19 -1.79
C ALA A 367 -0.93 3.30 -0.82
N SER A 368 -1.90 4.00 -0.20
CA SER A 368 -1.61 5.04 0.77
C SER A 368 -1.71 4.57 2.22
N ASP A 369 -2.65 3.70 2.54
CA ASP A 369 -3.06 3.42 3.91
C ASP A 369 -3.49 4.71 4.65
N SER A 370 -4.14 5.62 3.92
CA SER A 370 -4.56 6.89 4.47
C SER A 370 -5.79 6.73 5.36
N HIS A 371 -5.71 7.29 6.57
CA HIS A 371 -6.83 7.35 7.53
C HIS A 371 -7.59 8.69 7.46
N VAL A 372 -7.29 9.53 6.47
CA VAL A 372 -7.96 10.82 6.25
C VAL A 372 -8.74 10.86 4.93
N VAL A 373 -9.14 9.68 4.44
CA VAL A 373 -9.90 9.40 3.21
C VAL A 373 -9.19 9.75 1.90
N GLY A 374 -7.98 10.31 1.94
CA GLY A 374 -7.20 10.69 0.75
C GLY A 374 -5.70 10.58 0.95
N GLY A 375 -5.00 9.91 0.04
CA GLY A 375 -3.54 9.78 0.05
C GLY A 375 -2.84 11.04 -0.49
N ALA A 376 -1.63 11.32 0.03
CA ALA A 376 -0.71 12.34 -0.49
C ALA A 376 0.31 11.66 -1.40
N TYR A 377 0.17 11.80 -2.70
CA TYR A 377 0.98 11.11 -3.72
C TYR A 377 2.10 11.98 -4.29
N ASP A 378 2.24 13.23 -3.82
CA ASP A 378 3.25 14.20 -4.25
C ASP A 378 4.03 14.68 -3.03
N GLU A 379 5.34 14.47 -3.04
CA GLU A 379 6.26 14.93 -2.00
C GLU A 379 6.16 16.44 -1.73
N SER A 380 5.86 17.21 -2.76
CA SER A 380 5.71 18.66 -2.62
C SER A 380 4.38 19.08 -1.98
N ASP A 381 3.39 18.20 -1.93
CA ASP A 381 2.06 18.48 -1.38
C ASP A 381 1.63 17.37 -0.39
N TYR A 382 2.48 17.11 0.59
CA TYR A 382 2.26 16.08 1.59
C TYR A 382 1.35 16.58 2.71
N TRP A 383 0.41 15.74 3.11
CA TRP A 383 -0.41 15.90 4.31
C TRP A 383 -0.35 14.65 5.17
N SER A 384 -1.07 14.61 6.24
CA SER A 384 -0.95 13.52 7.20
C SER A 384 -1.70 12.24 6.78
N LYS A 385 -1.33 11.13 7.44
CA LYS A 385 -2.02 9.84 7.36
C LYS A 385 -3.12 9.69 8.43
N VAL A 386 -2.88 10.15 9.69
CA VAL A 386 -3.58 9.70 10.90
C VAL A 386 -4.46 10.80 11.51
N GLY A 387 -4.90 11.74 10.73
CA GLY A 387 -5.81 12.79 11.19
C GLY A 387 -5.10 13.89 12.00
N VAL A 388 -5.60 14.20 13.21
CA VAL A 388 -5.07 15.36 13.97
C VAL A 388 -3.71 15.12 14.61
N VAL A 389 -3.30 13.88 14.81
CA VAL A 389 -2.06 13.58 15.57
C VAL A 389 -0.80 13.84 14.77
N ASP A 390 -0.85 13.77 13.46
CA ASP A 390 0.22 14.11 12.52
C ASP A 390 -0.19 15.21 11.51
N GLY A 391 -1.26 15.93 11.80
CA GLY A 391 -1.88 16.92 10.90
C GLY A 391 -1.11 18.24 10.73
N THR A 392 0.06 18.42 11.32
CA THR A 392 0.88 19.62 11.14
C THR A 392 2.36 19.25 10.92
N PRO A 393 3.14 20.09 10.20
CA PRO A 393 4.58 19.86 10.02
C PRO A 393 5.34 19.60 11.31
N MET A 394 4.98 20.29 12.39
CA MET A 394 5.57 20.07 13.72
C MET A 394 5.22 18.68 14.27
N ALA A 395 3.96 18.27 14.17
CA ALA A 395 3.51 16.96 14.64
C ALA A 395 4.12 15.81 13.82
N ARG A 396 4.33 16.02 12.52
CA ARG A 396 5.06 15.07 11.64
C ARG A 396 6.58 15.08 11.88
N GLY A 397 7.11 16.06 12.60
CA GLY A 397 8.54 16.15 12.90
C GLY A 397 9.40 16.65 11.75
N SER A 398 8.83 17.32 10.76
CA SER A 398 9.56 17.97 9.65
C SER A 398 10.05 19.37 10.00
N VAL A 399 9.47 20.01 11.01
CA VAL A 399 9.92 21.28 11.56
C VAL A 399 10.16 21.16 13.06
N PRO A 400 11.12 21.90 13.64
CA PRO A 400 11.44 21.85 15.07
C PRO A 400 10.27 22.24 15.97
N PHE A 401 10.16 21.60 17.13
CA PHE A 401 9.07 21.81 18.08
C PHE A 401 9.14 23.17 18.79
N PHE A 402 7.97 23.70 19.15
CA PHE A 402 7.77 24.88 19.99
C PHE A 402 8.53 26.13 19.54
N GLY A 403 8.57 26.39 18.24
CA GLY A 403 9.19 27.59 17.67
C GLY A 403 10.71 27.62 17.73
N LYS A 404 11.36 26.51 18.00
CA LYS A 404 12.81 26.35 17.83
C LYS A 404 13.17 26.52 16.36
N LYS A 405 14.38 27.01 16.08
CA LYS A 405 14.87 27.23 14.70
C LYS A 405 15.86 26.16 14.23
N ASN A 406 16.22 25.23 15.09
CA ASN A 406 17.15 24.15 14.80
C ASN A 406 16.72 22.86 15.51
N TRP A 407 17.38 21.77 15.20
CA TRP A 407 17.09 20.45 15.76
C TRP A 407 17.79 20.16 17.07
N ASP A 408 18.68 21.05 17.53
CA ASP A 408 19.33 20.97 18.83
C ASP A 408 18.29 21.30 19.92
N GLU A 409 18.37 20.63 21.03
CA GLU A 409 17.55 20.91 22.24
C GLU A 409 16.03 20.68 22.01
N GLN A 410 15.63 19.59 21.36
CA GLN A 410 14.23 19.20 21.33
C GLN A 410 13.80 18.66 22.70
N PRO A 411 12.57 18.97 23.17
CA PRO A 411 12.08 18.43 24.43
C PRO A 411 11.92 16.91 24.36
N ASP A 412 12.17 16.24 25.48
CA ASP A 412 11.92 14.80 25.62
C ASP A 412 10.50 14.59 26.16
N ASN A 413 9.57 14.38 25.25
CA ASN A 413 8.18 14.02 25.54
C ASN A 413 7.63 13.13 24.44
N GLN A 414 6.49 12.51 24.70
CA GLN A 414 5.92 11.51 23.80
C GLN A 414 5.59 12.06 22.41
N MET A 415 5.07 13.28 22.28
CA MET A 415 4.75 13.88 20.99
C MET A 415 6.00 14.02 20.12
N VAL A 416 7.12 14.49 20.70
CA VAL A 416 8.41 14.61 20.00
C VAL A 416 8.96 13.24 19.65
N ASN A 417 8.82 12.25 20.54
CA ASN A 417 9.29 10.89 20.32
C ASN A 417 8.48 10.20 19.21
N ASN A 418 7.15 10.33 19.19
CA ASN A 418 6.32 9.81 18.11
C ASN A 418 6.68 10.47 16.76
N ALA A 419 6.86 11.78 16.74
CA ALA A 419 7.28 12.49 15.53
C ALA A 419 8.65 12.01 15.03
N ARG A 420 9.59 11.71 15.94
CA ARG A 420 10.93 11.24 15.60
C ARG A 420 10.98 9.79 15.16
N GLU A 421 10.31 8.90 15.91
CA GLU A 421 10.42 7.45 15.69
C GLU A 421 9.43 6.93 14.65
N TRP A 422 8.32 7.65 14.41
CA TRP A 422 7.28 7.24 13.47
C TRP A 422 7.11 8.25 12.33
N PHE A 423 6.44 9.37 12.60
CA PHE A 423 5.87 10.22 11.54
C PHE A 423 6.91 10.82 10.60
N SER A 424 8.10 11.24 11.10
CA SER A 424 9.15 11.79 10.22
C SER A 424 9.80 10.75 9.30
N ARG A 425 9.64 9.47 9.62
CA ARG A 425 10.16 8.33 8.86
C ARG A 425 9.15 7.77 7.85
N TRP A 426 7.90 8.27 7.89
CA TRP A 426 6.90 7.85 6.94
C TRP A 426 7.18 8.38 5.55
N ALA A 427 6.85 7.57 4.53
CA ALA A 427 6.92 7.91 3.11
C ALA A 427 5.70 8.71 2.67
N ALA A 428 5.71 9.19 1.44
CA ALA A 428 4.50 9.58 0.73
C ALA A 428 3.67 8.33 0.35
N SER A 429 2.46 8.56 -0.14
CA SER A 429 1.55 7.47 -0.54
C SER A 429 1.99 6.83 -1.84
N GLY A 430 1.87 5.51 -1.92
CA GLY A 430 2.02 4.78 -3.18
C GLY A 430 0.73 4.74 -4.00
N LEU A 431 0.85 4.35 -5.26
CA LEU A 431 -0.26 4.07 -6.18
C LEU A 431 -0.10 2.73 -6.86
N THR A 432 -1.21 2.03 -7.03
CA THR A 432 -1.29 0.84 -7.89
C THR A 432 -1.51 1.27 -9.34
N GLY A 433 -0.64 0.81 -10.22
CA GLY A 433 -0.89 0.78 -11.66
C GLY A 433 -1.37 -0.61 -12.10
N VAL A 434 -2.30 -0.68 -13.03
CA VAL A 434 -2.81 -1.93 -13.58
C VAL A 434 -2.97 -1.84 -15.09
N TRP A 435 -2.59 -2.91 -15.79
CA TRP A 435 -2.83 -3.06 -17.22
C TRP A 435 -4.09 -3.88 -17.43
N ALA A 436 -5.18 -3.20 -17.81
CA ALA A 436 -6.48 -3.81 -18.03
C ALA A 436 -7.08 -3.34 -19.37
N GLU A 437 -7.93 -4.16 -19.93
CA GLU A 437 -8.56 -3.90 -21.24
C GLU A 437 -9.47 -2.69 -21.18
N GLU A 438 -10.14 -2.48 -20.05
CA GLU A 438 -11.04 -1.34 -19.81
C GLU A 438 -11.18 -1.05 -18.30
N ASN A 439 -11.66 0.14 -17.95
CA ASN A 439 -11.87 0.55 -16.57
C ASN A 439 -13.20 -0.01 -16.04
N THR A 440 -13.24 -1.30 -15.74
CA THR A 440 -14.39 -1.99 -15.12
C THR A 440 -13.92 -2.89 -13.99
N ARG A 441 -14.83 -3.23 -13.06
CA ARG A 441 -14.52 -4.16 -11.96
C ARG A 441 -13.96 -5.48 -12.49
N GLU A 442 -14.61 -6.02 -13.52
CA GLU A 442 -14.24 -7.28 -14.12
C GLU A 442 -12.83 -7.23 -14.70
N SER A 443 -12.54 -6.23 -15.54
CA SER A 443 -11.26 -6.14 -16.24
C SER A 443 -10.09 -5.84 -15.29
N ILE A 444 -10.29 -4.92 -14.31
CA ILE A 444 -9.27 -4.59 -13.30
C ILE A 444 -9.04 -5.77 -12.35
N PHE A 445 -10.10 -6.41 -11.85
CA PHE A 445 -9.95 -7.56 -10.96
C PHE A 445 -9.29 -8.76 -11.66
N ASP A 446 -9.63 -9.01 -12.94
CA ASP A 446 -8.98 -10.06 -13.73
C ASP A 446 -7.50 -9.74 -13.98
N ALA A 447 -7.13 -8.45 -14.12
CA ALA A 447 -5.74 -8.03 -14.16
C ALA A 447 -5.03 -8.24 -12.81
N PHE A 448 -5.69 -8.03 -11.67
CA PHE A 448 -5.17 -8.39 -10.35
C PHE A 448 -4.88 -9.91 -10.27
N ARG A 449 -5.80 -10.74 -10.74
CA ARG A 449 -5.61 -12.20 -10.80
C ARG A 449 -4.45 -12.61 -11.71
N ARG A 450 -4.28 -11.95 -12.85
CA ARG A 450 -3.14 -12.17 -13.76
C ARG A 450 -1.84 -11.57 -13.21
N LYS A 451 -1.90 -10.77 -12.13
CA LYS A 451 -0.77 -10.01 -11.57
C LYS A 451 -0.17 -9.02 -12.59
N GLU A 452 -0.98 -8.53 -13.51
CA GLU A 452 -0.54 -7.55 -14.50
C GLU A 452 -0.63 -6.15 -13.90
N THR A 453 0.07 -5.99 -12.78
CA THR A 453 0.09 -4.83 -11.91
C THR A 453 1.52 -4.33 -11.70
N PHE A 454 1.62 -3.06 -11.35
CA PHE A 454 2.87 -2.45 -10.94
C PHE A 454 2.60 -1.43 -9.84
N ALA A 455 3.56 -1.27 -8.94
CA ALA A 455 3.52 -0.33 -7.83
C ALA A 455 4.29 0.93 -8.20
N THR A 456 3.82 2.11 -7.77
CA THR A 456 4.60 3.34 -7.80
C THR A 456 4.65 3.97 -6.42
N THR A 457 5.63 4.83 -6.19
CA THR A 457 5.79 5.56 -4.92
C THR A 457 5.09 6.91 -4.93
N GLY A 458 4.08 7.09 -5.81
CA GLY A 458 3.26 8.29 -5.95
C GLY A 458 3.09 8.75 -7.39
N PRO A 459 4.18 8.95 -8.16
CA PRO A 459 4.09 9.32 -9.58
C PRO A 459 3.34 8.28 -10.41
N ARG A 460 2.54 8.74 -11.37
CA ARG A 460 1.82 7.86 -12.32
C ARG A 460 2.72 7.43 -13.47
N MET A 461 3.90 6.89 -13.13
CA MET A 461 4.79 6.27 -14.11
C MET A 461 4.11 5.05 -14.73
N LYS A 462 4.18 4.91 -16.05
CA LYS A 462 3.69 3.71 -16.75
C LYS A 462 4.85 2.79 -17.02
N VAL A 463 4.74 1.54 -16.59
CA VAL A 463 5.80 0.55 -16.76
C VAL A 463 5.23 -0.71 -17.41
N ARG A 464 5.86 -1.18 -18.49
CA ARG A 464 5.60 -2.48 -19.10
C ARG A 464 6.83 -3.37 -19.00
N PHE A 465 6.62 -4.63 -18.78
CA PHE A 465 7.68 -5.64 -18.72
C PHE A 465 7.19 -6.93 -19.34
N PHE A 466 7.96 -7.44 -20.31
CA PHE A 466 7.67 -8.67 -21.03
C PHE A 466 8.90 -9.54 -21.09
N ALA A 467 8.71 -10.85 -21.21
CA ALA A 467 9.76 -11.82 -21.49
C ALA A 467 9.34 -12.75 -22.64
N GLY A 468 10.27 -13.03 -23.53
CA GLY A 468 10.05 -13.91 -24.70
C GLY A 468 11.36 -14.35 -25.31
N TYR A 469 11.31 -14.94 -26.49
CA TYR A 469 12.50 -15.48 -27.15
C TYR A 469 12.83 -14.77 -28.49
N GLN A 470 12.04 -13.76 -28.88
CA GLN A 470 12.16 -13.13 -30.20
C GLN A 470 12.19 -11.58 -30.15
N TYR A 471 12.30 -10.98 -28.95
CA TYR A 471 12.40 -9.53 -28.87
C TYR A 471 13.77 -9.05 -29.33
N SER A 472 13.80 -7.97 -30.09
CA SER A 472 15.01 -7.33 -30.59
C SER A 472 14.91 -5.80 -30.53
N ASP A 473 16.06 -5.12 -30.57
CA ASP A 473 16.14 -3.66 -30.53
C ASP A 473 15.35 -3.00 -31.67
N ASP A 474 15.24 -3.64 -32.81
CA ASP A 474 14.49 -3.12 -33.97
C ASP A 474 12.99 -2.93 -33.68
N MET A 475 12.44 -3.63 -32.68
CA MET A 475 11.04 -3.48 -32.27
C MET A 475 10.78 -2.18 -31.48
N LEU A 476 11.79 -1.62 -30.82
CA LEU A 476 11.61 -0.53 -29.84
C LEU A 476 10.97 0.73 -30.44
N ASP A 477 11.16 0.98 -31.73
CA ASP A 477 10.60 2.14 -32.44
C ASP A 477 9.35 1.78 -33.27
N ASP A 478 8.86 0.52 -33.19
CA ASP A 478 7.67 0.09 -33.94
C ASP A 478 6.39 0.63 -33.27
N ALA A 479 5.46 1.10 -34.07
CA ALA A 479 4.16 1.57 -33.59
C ALA A 479 3.31 0.45 -32.96
N ASP A 480 3.52 -0.79 -33.40
CA ASP A 480 2.82 -1.99 -32.92
C ASP A 480 3.58 -2.72 -31.82
N LEU A 481 4.60 -2.06 -31.19
CA LEU A 481 5.45 -2.67 -30.14
C LEU A 481 4.66 -3.41 -29.07
N THR A 482 3.59 -2.80 -28.56
CA THR A 482 2.77 -3.41 -27.50
C THR A 482 2.13 -4.72 -27.95
N ARG A 483 1.53 -4.75 -29.14
CA ARG A 483 0.93 -5.94 -29.73
C ARG A 483 1.98 -7.03 -29.94
N GLN A 484 3.10 -6.67 -30.55
CA GLN A 484 4.21 -7.61 -30.78
C GLN A 484 4.78 -8.17 -29.47
N ALA A 485 4.80 -7.38 -28.40
CA ALA A 485 5.26 -7.83 -27.09
C ALA A 485 4.31 -8.86 -26.46
N TYR A 486 2.98 -8.64 -26.54
CA TYR A 486 2.01 -9.62 -26.07
C TYR A 486 2.00 -10.91 -26.93
N ASP A 487 2.12 -10.77 -28.25
CA ASP A 487 2.12 -11.93 -29.17
C ASP A 487 3.43 -12.75 -29.07
N GLY A 488 4.55 -12.10 -28.69
CA GLY A 488 5.88 -12.70 -28.67
C GLY A 488 6.33 -13.29 -27.33
N GLY A 489 5.53 -13.13 -26.26
CA GLY A 489 5.94 -13.60 -24.94
C GLY A 489 4.89 -13.44 -23.86
N VAL A 490 5.35 -13.31 -22.62
CA VAL A 490 4.51 -13.15 -21.43
C VAL A 490 4.71 -11.77 -20.80
N PRO A 491 3.64 -11.11 -20.36
CA PRO A 491 3.74 -9.86 -19.60
C PRO A 491 4.16 -10.11 -18.15
N MET A 492 4.43 -9.02 -17.41
CA MET A 492 4.56 -9.06 -15.94
C MET A 492 3.41 -9.86 -15.32
N GLY A 493 3.69 -10.60 -14.26
CA GLY A 493 2.76 -11.52 -13.61
C GLY A 493 2.73 -12.92 -14.21
N GLY A 494 3.33 -13.11 -15.40
CA GLY A 494 3.28 -14.37 -16.16
C GLY A 494 4.44 -15.32 -15.88
N ASP A 495 4.28 -16.55 -16.42
CA ASP A 495 5.25 -17.63 -16.39
C ASP A 495 5.91 -17.80 -17.76
N LEU A 496 7.22 -17.65 -17.82
CA LEU A 496 8.01 -17.94 -19.02
C LEU A 496 8.58 -19.36 -18.96
N VAL A 497 8.07 -20.25 -19.76
CA VAL A 497 8.57 -21.62 -19.88
C VAL A 497 9.83 -21.63 -20.75
N GLY A 498 10.89 -22.27 -20.25
CA GLY A 498 12.17 -22.41 -20.93
C GLY A 498 12.07 -23.19 -22.24
N THR A 499 12.83 -22.78 -23.25
CA THR A 499 12.96 -23.45 -24.55
C THR A 499 14.33 -24.06 -24.77
N GLY A 500 15.23 -23.92 -23.80
CA GLY A 500 16.66 -24.26 -23.92
C GLY A 500 17.50 -23.09 -24.44
N GLU A 501 16.91 -21.95 -24.76
CA GLU A 501 17.56 -20.71 -25.16
C GLU A 501 17.42 -19.65 -24.08
N ALA A 502 18.34 -18.67 -24.04
CA ALA A 502 18.21 -17.52 -23.14
C ALA A 502 17.08 -16.59 -23.63
N PRO A 503 16.15 -16.22 -22.74
CA PRO A 503 15.09 -15.29 -23.11
C PRO A 503 15.62 -13.87 -23.29
N THR A 504 14.83 -13.06 -23.99
CA THR A 504 14.96 -11.61 -24.06
C THR A 504 13.84 -10.96 -23.28
N PHE A 505 14.16 -9.85 -22.60
CA PHE A 505 13.22 -9.08 -21.82
C PHE A 505 13.03 -7.70 -22.45
N LEU A 506 11.78 -7.28 -22.57
CA LEU A 506 11.42 -5.93 -22.99
C LEU A 506 10.98 -5.14 -21.75
N ALA A 507 11.75 -4.11 -21.38
CA ALA A 507 11.40 -3.16 -20.34
C ALA A 507 11.09 -1.80 -20.95
N TRP A 508 9.95 -1.22 -20.58
CA TRP A 508 9.48 0.05 -21.12
C TRP A 508 8.85 0.89 -20.01
N ALA A 509 9.42 2.08 -19.75
CA ALA A 509 8.96 3.03 -18.77
C ALA A 509 8.67 4.38 -19.39
N GLN A 510 7.56 5.02 -18.99
CA GLN A 510 7.18 6.38 -19.31
C GLN A 510 7.00 7.17 -18.01
N ARG A 511 7.55 8.40 -17.93
CA ARG A 511 7.40 9.25 -16.75
C ARG A 511 5.96 9.72 -16.56
N ASP A 512 5.64 10.11 -15.33
CA ASP A 512 4.51 11.00 -15.07
C ASP A 512 4.83 12.40 -15.61
N PRO A 513 3.99 12.99 -16.48
CA PRO A 513 4.26 14.33 -17.04
C PRO A 513 4.35 15.42 -15.98
N ASN A 514 3.74 15.24 -14.81
CA ASN A 514 3.67 16.22 -13.73
C ASN A 514 4.79 16.07 -12.69
N MET A 515 5.57 14.96 -12.77
CA MET A 515 6.58 14.59 -11.79
C MET A 515 7.98 14.56 -12.38
N GLY A 516 8.92 13.90 -11.70
CA GLY A 516 10.33 13.81 -12.10
C GLY A 516 10.56 13.18 -13.48
N ALA A 517 11.70 13.44 -14.07
CA ALA A 517 12.14 12.75 -15.27
C ALA A 517 12.82 11.42 -14.92
N LEU A 518 12.73 10.42 -15.81
CA LEU A 518 13.32 9.11 -15.59
C LEU A 518 14.86 9.18 -15.65
N GLN A 519 15.51 8.50 -14.71
CA GLN A 519 16.97 8.34 -14.66
C GLN A 519 17.41 7.04 -15.29
N ARG A 520 16.80 5.92 -14.90
CA ARG A 520 17.16 4.57 -15.36
C ARG A 520 16.05 3.56 -15.16
N VAL A 521 16.16 2.47 -15.90
CA VAL A 521 15.38 1.25 -15.71
C VAL A 521 16.34 0.14 -15.33
N GLN A 522 15.95 -0.61 -14.29
CA GLN A 522 16.69 -1.76 -13.75
C GLN A 522 15.87 -3.02 -13.92
N VAL A 523 16.54 -4.14 -14.16
CA VAL A 523 15.98 -5.48 -13.98
C VAL A 523 16.60 -6.08 -12.72
N VAL A 524 15.77 -6.53 -11.83
CA VAL A 524 16.16 -7.27 -10.63
C VAL A 524 15.90 -8.75 -10.89
N LYS A 525 16.95 -9.56 -10.81
CA LYS A 525 16.92 -11.02 -10.89
C LYS A 525 17.00 -11.60 -9.49
N VAL A 526 16.13 -12.54 -9.17
CA VAL A 526 16.16 -13.31 -7.92
C VAL A 526 16.21 -14.80 -8.26
N THR A 527 17.07 -15.53 -7.59
CA THR A 527 17.20 -16.99 -7.66
C THR A 527 17.14 -17.58 -6.24
N SER A 528 17.04 -18.88 -6.11
CA SER A 528 17.08 -19.57 -4.81
C SER A 528 18.35 -19.30 -4.00
N VAL A 529 19.46 -18.94 -4.68
CA VAL A 529 20.79 -18.77 -4.08
C VAL A 529 21.27 -17.33 -4.01
N GLY A 530 20.57 -16.38 -4.63
CA GLY A 530 21.01 -14.98 -4.63
C GLY A 530 20.16 -14.05 -5.48
N GLU A 531 20.67 -12.84 -5.65
CA GLU A 531 20.03 -11.79 -6.44
C GLU A 531 21.07 -10.98 -7.20
N ALA A 532 20.63 -10.34 -8.30
CA ALA A 532 21.42 -9.39 -9.07
C ALA A 532 20.53 -8.23 -9.54
N VAL A 533 21.13 -7.06 -9.66
CA VAL A 533 20.46 -5.85 -10.19
C VAL A 533 21.24 -5.38 -11.39
N TYR A 534 20.57 -5.20 -12.52
CA TYR A 534 21.14 -4.75 -13.78
C TYR A 534 20.45 -3.45 -14.22
N ASP A 535 21.20 -2.38 -14.47
CA ASP A 535 20.67 -1.26 -15.23
C ASP A 535 20.55 -1.69 -16.70
N VAL A 536 19.36 -1.54 -17.29
CA VAL A 536 19.08 -1.99 -18.66
C VAL A 536 18.80 -0.83 -19.62
N ALA A 537 18.32 0.30 -19.11
CA ALA A 537 18.18 1.55 -19.86
C ALA A 537 18.64 2.73 -19.03
N CYS A 538 19.42 3.63 -19.64
CA CYS A 538 19.98 4.81 -18.99
C CYS A 538 19.46 6.08 -19.67
N HIS A 539 19.22 7.16 -18.91
CA HIS A 539 18.99 8.47 -19.51
C HIS A 539 20.16 8.91 -20.41
N THR A 540 21.39 8.62 -19.99
CA THR A 540 22.60 8.99 -20.74
C THR A 540 23.43 7.76 -21.08
N GLY A 541 23.61 7.52 -22.37
CA GLY A 541 24.42 6.41 -22.87
C GLY A 541 23.79 5.03 -22.63
N SER A 542 24.63 4.01 -22.55
CA SER A 542 24.25 2.63 -22.25
C SER A 542 24.88 2.19 -20.93
N PRO A 543 24.36 1.16 -20.27
CA PRO A 543 25.02 0.57 -19.11
C PRO A 543 26.47 0.13 -19.43
N ASP A 544 27.37 0.30 -18.49
CA ASP A 544 28.73 -0.20 -18.60
C ASP A 544 28.72 -1.74 -18.71
N PRO A 545 29.38 -2.33 -19.72
CA PRO A 545 29.31 -3.78 -19.96
C PRO A 545 29.92 -4.65 -18.85
N ALA A 546 30.81 -4.09 -18.02
CA ALA A 546 31.48 -4.84 -16.96
C ALA A 546 30.75 -4.74 -15.61
N THR A 547 30.13 -3.60 -15.35
CA THR A 547 29.44 -3.35 -14.07
C THR A 547 27.93 -3.45 -14.17
N HIS A 548 27.37 -3.42 -15.39
CA HIS A 548 25.94 -3.33 -15.67
C HIS A 548 25.28 -2.15 -14.96
N ARG A 549 25.97 -1.00 -14.90
CA ARG A 549 25.48 0.23 -14.26
C ARG A 549 25.47 1.38 -15.24
N CYS A 550 24.43 2.21 -15.16
CA CYS A 550 24.39 3.50 -15.82
C CYS A 550 25.40 4.46 -15.20
N SER A 551 26.01 5.29 -16.04
CA SER A 551 26.76 6.46 -15.54
C SER A 551 25.83 7.42 -14.79
N ASP A 552 26.40 8.18 -13.86
CA ASP A 552 25.69 9.29 -13.21
C ASP A 552 25.30 10.33 -14.28
N ASN A 553 24.02 10.70 -14.31
CA ASN A 553 23.51 11.71 -15.24
C ASN A 553 23.66 13.15 -14.73
N GLY A 554 24.23 13.33 -13.54
CA GLY A 554 24.44 14.63 -12.89
C GLY A 554 23.14 15.32 -12.44
N ALA A 555 22.01 14.61 -12.39
CA ALA A 555 20.77 15.15 -11.87
C ALA A 555 20.86 15.33 -10.34
N ALA A 556 20.41 16.45 -9.85
CA ALA A 556 20.46 16.82 -8.45
C ALA A 556 19.27 17.73 -8.08
N VAL A 557 19.19 18.11 -6.83
CA VAL A 557 18.21 19.05 -6.30
C VAL A 557 18.92 20.28 -5.75
N ASP A 558 18.43 21.46 -6.10
CA ASP A 558 18.80 22.69 -5.41
C ASP A 558 18.11 22.70 -4.03
N MET A 559 18.88 22.53 -2.98
CA MET A 559 18.37 22.41 -1.62
C MET A 559 17.81 23.71 -1.02
N GLU A 560 18.02 24.87 -1.69
CA GLU A 560 17.43 26.14 -1.25
C GLU A 560 16.01 26.33 -1.82
N THR A 561 15.74 25.75 -2.97
CA THR A 561 14.49 25.95 -3.72
C THR A 561 13.70 24.68 -3.95
N CYS A 562 14.26 23.51 -3.69
CA CYS A 562 13.78 22.19 -4.09
C CYS A 562 13.56 22.04 -5.60
N ALA A 563 14.19 22.90 -6.40
CA ALA A 563 14.12 22.80 -7.86
C ALA A 563 15.00 21.64 -8.36
N PRO A 564 14.47 20.73 -9.19
CA PRO A 564 15.30 19.69 -9.81
C PRO A 564 16.28 20.33 -10.80
N THR A 565 17.50 19.78 -10.85
CA THR A 565 18.54 20.19 -11.78
C THR A 565 19.02 18.99 -12.59
N GLY A 566 19.60 19.25 -13.77
CA GLY A 566 19.99 18.21 -14.70
C GLY A 566 18.85 17.76 -15.61
N ALA A 567 19.15 16.86 -16.53
CA ALA A 567 18.21 16.32 -17.49
C ALA A 567 17.83 14.86 -17.14
N GLY A 568 16.69 14.42 -17.64
CA GLY A 568 16.22 13.03 -17.54
C GLY A 568 15.35 12.69 -18.73
N ALA A 569 14.96 11.43 -18.85
CA ALA A 569 14.16 10.94 -19.97
C ALA A 569 12.65 11.08 -19.71
N ASN A 570 11.88 11.28 -20.78
CA ASN A 570 10.43 11.12 -20.73
C ASN A 570 10.01 9.66 -20.88
N GLU A 571 10.84 8.88 -21.58
CA GLU A 571 10.63 7.48 -21.86
C GLU A 571 11.98 6.76 -21.90
N LEU A 572 12.02 5.54 -21.38
CA LEU A 572 13.16 4.64 -21.47
C LEU A 572 12.66 3.27 -21.91
N LYS A 573 13.33 2.67 -22.90
CA LYS A 573 13.04 1.35 -23.43
C LYS A 573 14.33 0.55 -23.58
N ALA A 574 14.25 -0.74 -23.37
CA ALA A 574 15.36 -1.66 -23.67
C ALA A 574 14.83 -3.06 -24.00
N VAL A 575 15.47 -3.71 -24.93
CA VAL A 575 15.51 -5.16 -25.01
C VAL A 575 16.80 -5.63 -24.36
N TRP A 576 16.68 -6.52 -23.40
CA TRP A 576 17.80 -6.98 -22.60
C TRP A 576 17.82 -8.49 -22.47
N GLN A 577 19.01 -9.07 -22.43
CA GLN A 577 19.23 -10.47 -22.16
C GLN A 577 20.09 -10.60 -20.91
N ASP A 578 19.74 -11.52 -20.01
CA ASP A 578 20.47 -11.77 -18.79
C ASP A 578 21.88 -12.31 -19.11
N PRO A 579 22.95 -11.56 -18.78
CA PRO A 579 24.34 -12.00 -19.06
C PRO A 579 24.78 -13.21 -18.23
N GLU A 580 24.07 -13.49 -17.13
CA GLU A 580 24.32 -14.62 -16.23
C GLU A 580 23.16 -15.62 -16.25
N PHE A 581 22.49 -15.76 -17.41
CA PHE A 581 21.37 -16.67 -17.56
C PHE A 581 21.85 -18.13 -17.48
N ASP A 582 21.17 -18.91 -16.64
CA ASP A 582 21.30 -20.35 -16.59
C ASP A 582 19.96 -21.01 -16.97
N VAL A 583 19.96 -21.77 -18.05
CA VAL A 583 18.80 -22.45 -18.60
C VAL A 583 18.17 -23.45 -17.62
N ALA A 584 18.94 -23.99 -16.69
CA ALA A 584 18.48 -24.97 -15.71
C ALA A 584 18.03 -24.33 -14.39
N GLN A 585 18.29 -23.03 -14.18
CA GLN A 585 18.00 -22.33 -12.93
C GLN A 585 16.66 -21.60 -13.00
N ARG A 586 15.76 -21.87 -12.03
CA ARG A 586 14.58 -21.03 -11.81
C ARG A 586 14.98 -19.63 -11.39
N ALA A 587 14.28 -18.63 -11.92
CA ALA A 587 14.53 -17.24 -11.58
C ALA A 587 13.24 -16.41 -11.64
N THR A 588 13.22 -15.37 -10.86
CA THR A 588 12.18 -14.34 -10.87
C THR A 588 12.79 -13.03 -11.33
N TYR A 589 12.17 -12.36 -12.30
CA TYR A 589 12.63 -11.09 -12.84
C TYR A 589 11.55 -10.02 -12.68
N TYR A 590 11.91 -8.85 -12.16
CA TYR A 590 11.02 -7.69 -12.16
C TYR A 590 11.77 -6.40 -12.50
N VAL A 591 11.04 -5.39 -12.93
CA VAL A 591 11.61 -4.07 -13.26
C VAL A 591 11.48 -3.14 -12.07
N ARG A 592 12.54 -2.36 -11.83
CA ARG A 592 12.52 -1.16 -11.00
C ARG A 592 12.90 0.05 -11.84
N VAL A 593 12.04 1.06 -11.85
CA VAL A 593 12.29 2.34 -12.54
C VAL A 593 12.65 3.39 -11.51
N LEU A 594 13.64 4.23 -11.79
CA LEU A 594 14.05 5.34 -10.93
C LEU A 594 13.89 6.67 -11.66
N GLU A 595 13.26 7.65 -10.98
CA GLU A 595 13.30 9.05 -11.38
C GLU A 595 14.60 9.74 -10.96
N ASN A 596 14.84 10.93 -11.48
CA ASN A 596 15.86 11.83 -10.96
C ASN A 596 15.51 12.24 -9.50
N PRO A 597 16.51 12.64 -8.68
CA PRO A 597 16.27 13.09 -7.32
C PRO A 597 15.32 14.28 -7.25
N SER A 598 14.44 14.30 -6.25
CA SER A 598 13.60 15.42 -5.82
C SER A 598 13.72 15.66 -4.32
N CYS A 599 13.19 16.76 -3.79
CA CYS A 599 13.09 16.93 -2.34
C CYS A 599 12.07 15.94 -1.76
N ARG A 600 12.43 15.33 -0.63
CA ARG A 600 11.49 14.59 0.20
C ARG A 600 10.48 15.53 0.88
N TRP A 601 9.27 15.09 1.15
CA TRP A 601 8.20 15.91 1.76
C TRP A 601 8.64 16.67 3.02
N SER A 602 9.45 16.03 3.86
CA SER A 602 9.97 16.66 5.08
C SER A 602 10.92 17.83 4.80
N THR A 603 11.65 17.79 3.69
CA THR A 603 12.48 18.89 3.21
C THR A 603 11.64 20.04 2.65
N TRP A 604 10.58 19.74 1.88
CA TRP A 604 9.62 20.72 1.43
C TRP A 604 8.96 21.48 2.60
N GLU A 605 8.56 20.77 3.63
CA GLU A 605 7.96 21.39 4.82
C GLU A 605 8.97 22.24 5.62
N ALA A 606 10.18 21.74 5.78
CA ALA A 606 11.25 22.51 6.44
C ALA A 606 11.57 23.81 5.69
N MET A 607 11.67 23.74 4.36
CA MET A 607 11.88 24.91 3.50
C MET A 607 10.74 25.93 3.64
N ARG A 608 9.48 25.50 3.57
CA ARG A 608 8.30 26.35 3.78
C ARG A 608 8.25 26.95 5.18
N GLY A 609 8.71 26.19 6.17
CA GLY A 609 8.87 26.63 7.56
C GLY A 609 10.08 27.56 7.80
N ASN A 610 10.93 27.77 6.80
CA ASN A 610 12.19 28.51 6.91
C ASN A 610 13.07 28.01 8.06
N VAL A 611 13.24 26.69 8.14
CA VAL A 611 14.07 25.96 9.11
C VAL A 611 14.97 24.95 8.37
N PRO A 612 16.10 24.53 8.97
CA PRO A 612 16.93 23.48 8.38
C PRO A 612 16.16 22.17 8.27
N PRO A 613 16.32 21.41 7.17
CA PRO A 613 15.79 20.07 7.07
C PRO A 613 16.26 19.18 8.21
N ARG A 614 15.46 18.17 8.54
CA ARG A 614 15.75 17.23 9.60
C ARG A 614 16.98 16.38 9.25
N PRO A 615 18.01 16.27 10.12
CA PRO A 615 19.29 15.65 9.77
C PRO A 615 19.29 14.11 9.80
N ASP A 616 18.33 13.47 10.46
CA ASP A 616 18.25 12.03 10.69
C ASP A 616 17.26 11.31 9.75
N VAL A 617 16.77 12.01 8.72
CA VAL A 617 15.99 11.42 7.60
C VAL A 617 16.57 11.90 6.27
N PRO A 618 16.36 11.16 5.16
CA PRO A 618 16.77 11.59 3.83
C PRO A 618 16.18 12.96 3.48
N GLN A 619 16.97 13.81 2.86
CA GLN A 619 16.51 15.14 2.42
C GLN A 619 15.98 15.11 0.99
N THR A 620 16.45 14.16 0.20
CA THR A 620 16.02 13.92 -1.18
C THR A 620 15.52 12.52 -1.33
N ILE A 621 14.68 12.30 -2.33
CA ILE A 621 14.10 11.02 -2.68
C ILE A 621 14.26 10.79 -4.18
N GLN A 622 14.35 9.53 -4.61
CA GLN A 622 14.19 9.14 -6.02
C GLN A 622 12.97 8.24 -6.10
N GLU A 623 11.88 8.83 -6.57
CA GLU A 623 10.64 8.13 -6.80
C GLU A 623 10.86 6.95 -7.74
N ARG A 624 10.06 5.92 -7.57
CA ARG A 624 10.26 4.67 -8.30
C ARG A 624 8.98 3.92 -8.59
N ALA A 625 9.09 2.98 -9.50
CA ALA A 625 8.05 2.01 -9.79
C ALA A 625 8.62 0.60 -9.78
N TYR A 626 7.77 -0.38 -9.45
CA TYR A 626 8.10 -1.80 -9.41
C TYR A 626 7.05 -2.59 -10.18
N THR A 627 7.46 -3.40 -11.16
CA THR A 627 6.52 -4.31 -11.82
C THR A 627 6.30 -5.57 -11.01
N SER A 628 5.13 -6.20 -11.17
CA SER A 628 5.00 -7.62 -10.84
C SER A 628 6.06 -8.42 -11.60
N PRO A 629 6.58 -9.52 -11.01
CA PRO A 629 7.64 -10.29 -11.65
C PRO A 629 7.15 -11.19 -12.79
N ILE A 630 8.12 -11.64 -13.59
CA ILE A 630 7.98 -12.77 -14.49
C ILE A 630 8.79 -13.92 -13.90
N TRP A 631 8.22 -15.12 -13.84
CA TRP A 631 8.87 -16.32 -13.36
C TRP A 631 9.39 -17.13 -14.53
N TYR A 632 10.72 -17.34 -14.60
CA TYR A 632 11.32 -18.29 -15.52
C TYR A 632 11.25 -19.70 -14.95
N ILE A 633 10.68 -20.62 -15.73
CA ILE A 633 10.53 -22.03 -15.40
C ILE A 633 11.37 -22.81 -16.39
N PRO A 634 12.47 -23.49 -16.00
CA PRO A 634 13.25 -24.34 -16.89
C PRO A 634 12.38 -25.35 -17.64
N ALA A 635 12.79 -25.69 -18.86
CA ALA A 635 12.19 -26.82 -19.59
C ALA A 635 12.50 -28.13 -18.85
N ASP A 636 11.57 -29.09 -18.91
CA ASP A 636 11.72 -30.45 -18.35
C ASP A 636 12.88 -31.22 -19.00
#